data_52a963120151f82a37d9f62f63cf5548
#
_entry.id   52a963120151f82a37d9f62f63cf5548
#
_cell.length_a   1.000
_cell.length_b   1.000
_cell.length_c   1.000
_cell.angle_alpha   90.00
_cell.angle_beta   90.00
_cell.angle_gamma   90.00
#
_symmetry.space_group_name_H-M   'P 1'
#
loop_
_entity.id
_entity.type
_entity.pdbx_description
1 polymer ?
#
loop_
_entity_poly.entity_id
_entity_poly.type
_entity_poly.pdbx_seq_one_letter_code
_entity_poly.pdbx_strand_id
1 'polypeptide(L)'
;LNLGTAGVMYVGGITGVIGAFIYEQNATQMNTFLTILIPILSSILGSLVMGLIYSFLTVTLRANQNVTGLALTTFGVGFGNFFGGSLIKLTNSDVPSVTLTATSLAFKKSLPFASKLGWFGEIFLSYSFLAYVAIAIAIIVSFYFNRTRSGLNLRAVGENPATADAAGINVGKYKYISICLGSIIAGFGGLYYVMDYACGVWSNNAFGDRGWLAIALVIFAIWRPNLSIIGSILFGGLFIVHNYIPNLSMSDQELFKMTPYLVTIIVLIVISMLKKREFQPPLSLGLSYFREDR
;
A
#
# COMPACT_ATOMS: atom_id res chain seq x y z
N LEU A 1 -12.53 -7.74 0.60
CA LEU A 1 -12.15 -6.52 -0.12
C LEU A 1 -11.92 -5.40 0.88
N ASN A 2 -10.71 -4.84 0.95
CA ASN A 2 -10.41 -3.73 1.86
C ASN A 2 -10.32 -2.41 1.07
N LEU A 3 -11.41 -1.66 1.00
CA LEU A 3 -11.40 -0.30 0.44
C LEU A 3 -10.73 0.72 1.37
N GLY A 4 -10.40 0.33 2.60
CA GLY A 4 -9.68 1.15 3.57
C GLY A 4 -8.17 1.30 3.32
N THR A 5 -7.65 0.71 2.25
CA THR A 5 -6.21 0.70 1.94
C THR A 5 -5.62 2.11 1.88
N ALA A 6 -6.35 3.07 1.29
CA ALA A 6 -5.92 4.46 1.23
C ALA A 6 -5.74 5.05 2.64
N GLY A 7 -6.70 4.82 3.56
CA GLY A 7 -6.59 5.27 4.95
C GLY A 7 -5.45 4.60 5.71
N VAL A 8 -5.23 3.31 5.48
CA VAL A 8 -4.10 2.56 6.07
C VAL A 8 -2.76 3.13 5.59
N MET A 9 -2.64 3.48 4.30
CA MET A 9 -1.46 4.19 3.77
C MET A 9 -1.21 5.50 4.51
N TYR A 10 -2.25 6.32 4.71
CA TYR A 10 -2.12 7.58 5.45
C TYR A 10 -1.63 7.37 6.88
N VAL A 11 -2.23 6.42 7.60
CA VAL A 11 -1.82 6.12 8.98
C VAL A 11 -0.41 5.53 9.03
N GLY A 12 -0.07 4.59 8.15
CA GLY A 12 1.28 4.03 8.07
C GLY A 12 2.34 5.08 7.72
N GLY A 13 2.02 6.00 6.80
CA GLY A 13 2.90 7.11 6.43
C GLY A 13 3.12 8.08 7.59
N ILE A 14 2.04 8.58 8.21
CA ILE A 14 2.17 9.57 9.30
C ILE A 14 2.82 8.97 10.55
N THR A 15 2.53 7.74 10.92
CA THR A 15 3.18 7.09 12.07
C THR A 15 4.67 6.88 11.80
N GLY A 16 5.07 6.56 10.57
CA GLY A 16 6.47 6.53 10.17
C GLY A 16 7.14 7.92 10.26
N VAL A 17 6.44 8.97 9.83
CA VAL A 17 6.91 10.37 9.98
C VAL A 17 7.06 10.75 11.44
N ILE A 18 6.09 10.41 12.30
CA ILE A 18 6.18 10.67 13.75
C ILE A 18 7.40 9.99 14.35
N GLY A 19 7.61 8.70 14.04
CA GLY A 19 8.78 7.96 14.51
C GLY A 19 10.10 8.58 14.06
N ALA A 20 10.20 8.95 12.79
CA ALA A 20 11.37 9.64 12.24
C ALA A 20 11.58 11.00 12.90
N PHE A 21 10.55 11.80 13.05
CA PHE A 21 10.58 13.12 13.65
C PHE A 21 11.10 13.07 15.10
N ILE A 22 10.52 12.18 15.92
CA ILE A 22 10.96 12.00 17.31
C ILE A 22 12.42 11.58 17.37
N TYR A 23 12.88 10.72 16.47
CA TYR A 23 14.26 10.29 16.43
C TYR A 23 15.19 11.43 16.00
N GLU A 24 14.87 12.17 14.92
CA GLU A 24 15.70 13.31 14.46
C GLU A 24 15.81 14.41 15.51
N GLN A 25 14.76 14.67 16.30
CA GLN A 25 14.77 15.68 17.37
C GLN A 25 15.61 15.29 18.60
N ASN A 26 15.66 14.01 18.94
CA ASN A 26 16.29 13.53 20.18
C ASN A 26 17.67 12.91 19.97
N ALA A 27 18.08 12.59 18.73
CA ALA A 27 19.36 11.96 18.47
C ALA A 27 20.49 13.00 18.43
N THR A 28 21.42 12.89 19.37
CA THR A 28 22.67 13.70 19.37
C THR A 28 23.64 13.27 18.26
N GLN A 29 23.62 11.98 17.91
CA GLN A 29 24.35 11.42 16.77
C GLN A 29 23.41 10.51 15.98
N MET A 30 23.26 10.76 14.68
CA MET A 30 22.38 9.97 13.83
C MET A 30 23.05 8.65 13.42
N ASN A 31 22.47 7.55 13.87
CA ASN A 31 22.84 6.22 13.40
C ASN A 31 21.97 5.83 12.22
N THR A 32 22.56 5.61 11.05
CA THR A 32 21.86 5.27 9.79
C THR A 32 20.90 4.08 9.97
N PHE A 33 21.27 3.08 10.75
CA PHE A 33 20.43 1.91 11.01
C PHE A 33 19.15 2.29 11.78
N LEU A 34 19.28 3.06 12.85
CA LEU A 34 18.12 3.51 13.65
C LEU A 34 17.25 4.50 12.88
N THR A 35 17.86 5.36 12.07
CA THR A 35 17.15 6.30 11.19
C THR A 35 16.22 5.59 10.21
N ILE A 36 16.54 4.37 9.78
CA ILE A 36 15.71 3.56 8.91
C ILE A 36 14.74 2.69 9.72
N LEU A 37 15.22 2.08 10.80
CA LEU A 37 14.45 1.09 11.57
C LEU A 37 13.26 1.71 12.31
N ILE A 38 13.44 2.86 12.93
CA ILE A 38 12.38 3.50 13.75
C ILE A 38 11.17 3.89 12.89
N PRO A 39 11.29 4.57 11.74
CA PRO A 39 10.14 4.85 10.88
C PRO A 39 9.45 3.59 10.36
N ILE A 40 10.21 2.53 10.04
CA ILE A 40 9.65 1.25 9.60
C ILE A 40 8.81 0.62 10.72
N LEU A 41 9.33 0.51 11.94
CA LEU A 41 8.61 -0.07 13.07
C LEU A 41 7.37 0.76 13.42
N SER A 42 7.48 2.08 13.42
CA SER A 42 6.35 2.98 13.69
C SER A 42 5.26 2.84 12.62
N SER A 43 5.63 2.73 11.36
CA SER A 43 4.70 2.49 10.25
C SER A 43 4.01 1.12 10.36
N ILE A 44 4.75 0.07 10.71
CA ILE A 44 4.19 -1.27 10.98
C ILE A 44 3.14 -1.20 12.10
N LEU A 45 3.47 -0.56 13.21
CA LEU A 45 2.57 -0.46 14.36
C LEU A 45 1.29 0.30 14.00
N GLY A 46 1.41 1.47 13.35
CA GLY A 46 0.25 2.26 12.96
C GLY A 46 -0.67 1.53 11.97
N SER A 47 -0.09 0.94 10.93
CA SER A 47 -0.86 0.18 9.93
C SER A 47 -1.43 -1.13 10.48
N LEU A 48 -0.74 -1.80 11.40
CA LEU A 48 -1.25 -2.99 12.09
C LEU A 48 -2.47 -2.66 12.96
N VAL A 49 -2.45 -1.55 13.69
CA VAL A 49 -3.62 -1.10 14.47
C VAL A 49 -4.83 -0.88 13.57
N MET A 50 -4.65 -0.22 12.42
CA MET A 50 -5.72 -0.07 11.43
C MET A 50 -6.22 -1.41 10.89
N GLY A 51 -5.32 -2.35 10.61
CA GLY A 51 -5.65 -3.72 10.20
C GLY A 51 -6.43 -4.49 11.25
N LEU A 52 -6.08 -4.35 12.53
CA LEU A 52 -6.80 -4.96 13.64
C LEU A 52 -8.21 -4.37 13.79
N ILE A 53 -8.37 -3.05 13.71
CA ILE A 53 -9.68 -2.39 13.74
C ILE A 53 -10.55 -2.92 12.59
N TYR A 54 -10.03 -2.94 11.36
CA TYR A 54 -10.76 -3.44 10.21
C TYR A 54 -11.12 -4.93 10.37
N SER A 55 -10.19 -5.76 10.84
CA SER A 55 -10.43 -7.18 11.08
C SER A 55 -11.51 -7.42 12.13
N PHE A 56 -11.47 -6.67 13.24
CA PHE A 56 -12.46 -6.76 14.29
C PHE A 56 -13.86 -6.42 13.76
N LEU A 57 -14.00 -5.33 13.03
CA LEU A 57 -15.27 -4.91 12.47
C LEU A 57 -15.80 -5.88 11.41
N THR A 58 -14.96 -6.36 10.48
CA THR A 58 -15.42 -7.15 9.33
C THR A 58 -15.43 -8.66 9.57
N VAL A 59 -14.57 -9.19 10.44
CA VAL A 59 -14.49 -10.64 10.70
C VAL A 59 -15.24 -11.01 11.99
N THR A 60 -15.06 -10.24 13.07
CA THR A 60 -15.71 -10.53 14.35
C THR A 60 -17.14 -9.99 14.38
N LEU A 61 -17.34 -8.70 14.11
CA LEU A 61 -18.66 -8.07 14.09
C LEU A 61 -19.41 -8.29 12.76
N ARG A 62 -18.73 -8.86 11.75
CA ARG A 62 -19.33 -9.20 10.44
C ARG A 62 -19.94 -8.00 9.72
N ALA A 63 -19.44 -6.78 10.00
CA ALA A 63 -19.88 -5.56 9.35
C ALA A 63 -19.59 -5.60 7.84
N ASN A 64 -20.33 -4.80 7.07
CA ASN A 64 -20.12 -4.70 5.62
C ASN A 64 -18.70 -4.20 5.31
N GLN A 65 -17.95 -5.01 4.55
CA GLN A 65 -16.53 -4.76 4.26
C GLN A 65 -16.31 -3.47 3.47
N ASN A 66 -17.21 -3.15 2.53
CA ASN A 66 -17.07 -1.95 1.69
C ASN A 66 -17.31 -0.68 2.50
N VAL A 67 -18.40 -0.65 3.29
CA VAL A 67 -18.75 0.49 4.14
C VAL A 67 -17.66 0.72 5.20
N THR A 68 -17.22 -0.35 5.87
CA THR A 68 -16.13 -0.29 6.85
C THR A 68 -14.83 0.22 6.23
N GLY A 69 -14.51 -0.23 4.99
CA GLY A 69 -13.34 0.23 4.27
C GLY A 69 -13.38 1.72 3.94
N LEU A 70 -14.52 2.21 3.43
CA LEU A 70 -14.71 3.63 3.15
C LEU A 70 -14.60 4.50 4.41
N ALA A 71 -15.24 4.06 5.50
CA ALA A 71 -15.14 4.75 6.80
C ALA A 71 -13.69 4.79 7.29
N LEU A 72 -12.95 3.68 7.15
CA LEU A 72 -11.55 3.58 7.55
C LEU A 72 -10.64 4.48 6.68
N THR A 73 -10.97 4.64 5.39
CA THR A 73 -10.26 5.59 4.51
C THR A 73 -10.42 7.02 5.01
N THR A 74 -11.65 7.46 5.26
CA THR A 74 -11.93 8.80 5.78
C THR A 74 -11.27 9.04 7.13
N PHE A 75 -11.37 8.06 8.04
CA PHE A 75 -10.70 8.11 9.34
C PHE A 75 -9.18 8.23 9.20
N GLY A 76 -8.57 7.40 8.35
CA GLY A 76 -7.11 7.39 8.16
C GLY A 76 -6.57 8.69 7.56
N VAL A 77 -7.29 9.27 6.58
CA VAL A 77 -6.96 10.58 6.02
C VAL A 77 -7.07 11.67 7.08
N GLY A 78 -8.16 11.68 7.85
CA GLY A 78 -8.35 12.63 8.96
C GLY A 78 -7.27 12.49 10.03
N PHE A 79 -6.94 11.26 10.43
CA PHE A 79 -5.88 10.96 11.37
C PHE A 79 -4.52 11.48 10.86
N GLY A 80 -4.17 11.19 9.61
CA GLY A 80 -2.93 11.65 9.01
C GLY A 80 -2.80 13.16 8.97
N ASN A 81 -3.87 13.84 8.56
CA ASN A 81 -3.90 15.30 8.49
C ASN A 81 -3.87 15.95 9.89
N PHE A 82 -4.55 15.36 10.88
CA PHE A 82 -4.54 15.87 12.27
C PHE A 82 -3.14 15.81 12.88
N PHE A 83 -2.50 14.66 12.83
CA PHE A 83 -1.15 14.50 13.37
C PHE A 83 -0.09 15.22 12.52
N GLY A 84 -0.25 15.23 11.21
CA GLY A 84 0.58 16.04 10.31
C GLY A 84 0.50 17.53 10.63
N GLY A 85 -0.72 18.05 10.80
CA GLY A 85 -0.92 19.44 11.21
C GLY A 85 -0.34 19.77 12.60
N SER A 86 -0.40 18.81 13.52
CA SER A 86 0.20 18.95 14.85
C SER A 86 1.72 19.01 14.80
N LEU A 87 2.35 18.17 13.98
CA LEU A 87 3.81 18.18 13.76
C LEU A 87 4.25 19.49 13.09
N ILE A 88 3.51 19.98 12.09
CA ILE A 88 3.79 21.27 11.43
C ILE A 88 3.83 22.40 12.44
N LYS A 89 2.88 22.45 13.40
CA LYS A 89 2.88 23.45 14.47
C LYS A 89 4.10 23.35 15.39
N LEU A 90 4.60 22.12 15.66
CA LEU A 90 5.76 21.90 16.50
C LEU A 90 7.07 22.37 15.83
N THR A 91 7.14 22.35 14.50
CA THR A 91 8.34 22.80 13.77
C THR A 91 8.45 24.31 13.66
N ASN A 92 7.40 25.08 14.03
CA ASN A 92 7.33 26.54 13.84
C ASN A 92 7.74 26.99 12.43
N SER A 93 7.43 26.18 11.43
CA SER A 93 7.77 26.43 10.02
C SER A 93 6.72 27.35 9.39
N ASP A 94 7.18 28.34 8.62
CA ASP A 94 6.29 29.19 7.81
C ASP A 94 5.61 28.40 6.67
N VAL A 95 6.15 27.24 6.32
CA VAL A 95 5.60 26.34 5.30
C VAL A 95 4.75 25.27 5.97
N PRO A 96 3.53 24.98 5.49
CA PRO A 96 2.64 23.98 6.08
C PRO A 96 3.10 22.54 5.74
N SER A 97 4.35 22.22 6.07
CA SER A 97 4.97 20.91 5.81
C SER A 97 6.01 20.56 6.88
N VAL A 98 6.20 19.26 7.11
CA VAL A 98 7.29 18.73 7.93
C VAL A 98 8.32 18.12 7.00
N THR A 99 9.59 18.49 7.16
CA THR A 99 10.70 17.99 6.34
C THR A 99 11.64 17.14 7.19
N LEU A 100 11.88 15.92 6.78
CA LEU A 100 12.74 14.92 7.40
C LEU A 100 13.90 14.59 6.46
N THR A 101 14.82 15.56 6.28
CA THR A 101 15.87 15.47 5.26
C THR A 101 16.85 14.33 5.56
N ALA A 102 17.29 14.18 6.80
CA ALA A 102 18.28 13.18 7.17
C ALA A 102 17.72 11.75 7.02
N THR A 103 16.47 11.52 7.44
CA THR A 103 15.79 10.24 7.27
C THR A 103 15.58 9.92 5.80
N SER A 104 15.09 10.88 5.00
CA SER A 104 14.89 10.70 3.56
C SER A 104 16.18 10.32 2.83
N LEU A 105 17.29 11.00 3.13
CA LEU A 105 18.60 10.67 2.55
C LEU A 105 19.06 9.26 2.92
N ALA A 106 18.77 8.79 4.15
CA ALA A 106 19.07 7.42 4.55
C ALA A 106 18.26 6.40 3.76
N PHE A 107 16.97 6.69 3.50
CA PHE A 107 16.09 5.82 2.69
C PHE A 107 16.44 5.83 1.20
N LYS A 108 16.87 6.95 0.65
CA LYS A 108 17.23 7.11 -0.77
C LYS A 108 18.58 6.54 -1.16
N LYS A 109 19.36 6.07 -0.20
CA LYS A 109 20.67 5.53 -0.48
C LYS A 109 20.57 4.38 -1.48
N SER A 110 21.11 4.59 -2.69
CA SER A 110 21.18 3.57 -3.73
C SER A 110 22.13 2.43 -3.34
N LEU A 111 21.97 1.28 -3.99
CA LEU A 111 22.87 0.15 -3.78
C LEU A 111 24.29 0.50 -4.22
N PRO A 112 25.32 0.17 -3.41
CA PRO A 112 26.70 0.57 -3.65
C PRO A 112 27.29 0.02 -4.97
N PHE A 113 26.63 -0.94 -5.60
CA PHE A 113 27.05 -1.52 -6.88
C PHE A 113 26.41 -0.85 -8.11
N ALA A 114 25.44 0.04 -7.94
CA ALA A 114 24.70 0.65 -9.04
C ALA A 114 25.65 1.43 -9.98
N SER A 115 26.56 2.22 -9.43
CA SER A 115 27.52 3.01 -10.23
C SER A 115 28.56 2.20 -10.99
N LYS A 116 28.80 0.93 -10.60
CA LYS A 116 29.82 0.07 -11.25
C LYS A 116 29.30 -0.64 -12.51
N LEU A 117 27.96 -0.73 -12.69
CA LEU A 117 27.32 -1.45 -13.78
C LEU A 117 26.90 -0.54 -14.97
N GLY A 118 27.34 0.71 -15.01
CA GLY A 118 27.00 1.66 -16.06
C GLY A 118 25.50 1.87 -16.20
N TRP A 119 25.00 2.02 -17.44
CA TRP A 119 23.59 2.30 -17.73
C TRP A 119 22.62 1.26 -17.15
N PHE A 120 23.02 -0.01 -17.07
CA PHE A 120 22.19 -1.05 -16.49
C PHE A 120 22.00 -0.82 -14.97
N GLY A 121 23.07 -0.44 -14.26
CA GLY A 121 23.00 -0.10 -12.85
C GLY A 121 22.15 1.14 -12.57
N GLU A 122 22.23 2.14 -13.44
CA GLU A 122 21.42 3.35 -13.32
C GLU A 122 19.93 3.08 -13.54
N ILE A 123 19.55 2.22 -14.48
CA ILE A 123 18.15 1.92 -14.78
C ILE A 123 17.54 0.96 -13.74
N PHE A 124 18.29 -0.05 -13.28
CA PHE A 124 17.72 -1.12 -12.46
C PHE A 124 18.15 -1.12 -11.00
N LEU A 125 19.27 -0.47 -10.63
CA LEU A 125 19.86 -0.55 -9.28
C LEU A 125 20.00 0.81 -8.57
N SER A 126 19.50 1.89 -9.16
CA SER A 126 19.59 3.25 -8.57
C SER A 126 18.40 3.61 -7.67
N TYR A 127 17.42 2.72 -7.53
CA TYR A 127 16.25 2.96 -6.69
C TYR A 127 16.53 2.74 -5.21
N SER A 128 15.65 3.27 -4.36
CA SER A 128 15.70 3.06 -2.93
C SER A 128 15.48 1.58 -2.58
N PHE A 129 16.03 1.14 -1.45
CA PHE A 129 15.89 -0.26 -1.02
C PHE A 129 14.43 -0.68 -0.84
N LEU A 130 13.51 0.23 -0.49
CA LEU A 130 12.08 -0.07 -0.34
C LEU A 130 11.43 -0.52 -1.65
N ALA A 131 11.89 -0.02 -2.81
CA ALA A 131 11.41 -0.48 -4.10
C ALA A 131 11.74 -1.96 -4.32
N TYR A 132 12.96 -2.39 -3.97
CA TYR A 132 13.35 -3.81 -4.07
C TYR A 132 12.63 -4.68 -3.05
N VAL A 133 12.40 -4.16 -1.83
CA VAL A 133 11.60 -4.82 -0.80
C VAL A 133 10.17 -5.05 -1.32
N ALA A 134 9.56 -4.08 -2.01
CA ALA A 134 8.23 -4.24 -2.59
C ALA A 134 8.19 -5.36 -3.64
N ILE A 135 9.18 -5.43 -4.54
CA ILE A 135 9.31 -6.50 -5.53
C ILE A 135 9.51 -7.85 -4.84
N ALA A 136 10.39 -7.90 -3.84
CA ALA A 136 10.64 -9.11 -3.06
C ALA A 136 9.36 -9.60 -2.35
N ILE A 137 8.60 -8.70 -1.72
CA ILE A 137 7.31 -9.02 -1.10
C ILE A 137 6.34 -9.61 -2.13
N ALA A 138 6.22 -9.02 -3.32
CA ALA A 138 5.32 -9.53 -4.36
C ALA A 138 5.71 -10.95 -4.81
N ILE A 139 7.01 -11.23 -4.96
CA ILE A 139 7.52 -12.57 -5.30
C ILE A 139 7.26 -13.56 -4.16
N ILE A 140 7.56 -13.18 -2.90
CA ILE A 140 7.32 -14.01 -1.72
C ILE A 140 5.85 -14.34 -1.56
N VAL A 141 4.96 -13.36 -1.70
CA VAL A 141 3.50 -13.56 -1.62
C VAL A 141 3.01 -14.47 -2.74
N SER A 142 3.54 -14.32 -3.95
CA SER A 142 3.22 -15.21 -5.06
C SER A 142 3.66 -16.65 -4.80
N PHE A 143 4.88 -16.84 -4.28
CA PHE A 143 5.38 -18.16 -3.89
C PHE A 143 4.53 -18.74 -2.75
N TYR A 144 4.20 -17.95 -1.74
CA TYR A 144 3.35 -18.36 -0.62
C TYR A 144 2.01 -18.89 -1.11
N PHE A 145 1.30 -18.15 -1.97
CA PHE A 145 0.02 -18.57 -2.49
C PHE A 145 0.07 -19.84 -3.36
N ASN A 146 1.15 -20.05 -4.11
CA ASN A 146 1.21 -21.13 -5.09
C ASN A 146 1.91 -22.37 -4.59
N ARG A 147 2.77 -22.27 -3.55
CA ARG A 147 3.67 -23.34 -3.14
C ARG A 147 3.56 -23.76 -1.68
N THR A 148 2.74 -23.08 -0.85
CA THR A 148 2.61 -23.46 0.56
C THR A 148 1.22 -23.97 0.91
N ARG A 149 1.12 -24.88 1.88
CA ARG A 149 -0.17 -25.37 2.40
C ARG A 149 -1.01 -24.24 2.97
N SER A 150 -0.38 -23.33 3.69
CA SER A 150 -1.07 -22.17 4.28
C SER A 150 -1.62 -21.21 3.21
N GLY A 151 -0.88 -20.99 2.13
CA GLY A 151 -1.36 -20.21 0.97
C GLY A 151 -2.53 -20.87 0.24
N LEU A 152 -2.49 -22.20 0.08
CA LEU A 152 -3.60 -22.97 -0.49
C LEU A 152 -4.85 -22.90 0.40
N ASN A 153 -4.69 -23.01 1.73
CA ASN A 153 -5.79 -22.84 2.69
C ASN A 153 -6.40 -21.44 2.59
N LEU A 154 -5.55 -20.41 2.47
CA LEU A 154 -6.02 -19.03 2.32
C LEU A 154 -6.83 -18.84 1.02
N ARG A 155 -6.39 -19.45 -0.08
CA ARG A 155 -7.15 -19.46 -1.34
C ARG A 155 -8.48 -20.19 -1.18
N ALA A 156 -8.51 -21.34 -0.51
CA ALA A 156 -9.75 -22.06 -0.22
C ALA A 156 -10.74 -21.21 0.60
N VAL A 157 -10.26 -20.51 1.62
CA VAL A 157 -11.05 -19.55 2.41
C VAL A 157 -11.60 -18.41 1.53
N GLY A 158 -10.85 -17.94 0.54
CA GLY A 158 -11.29 -16.90 -0.40
C GLY A 158 -12.33 -17.38 -1.40
N GLU A 159 -12.26 -18.64 -1.83
CA GLU A 159 -13.19 -19.22 -2.80
C GLU A 159 -14.50 -19.70 -2.13
N ASN A 160 -14.38 -20.51 -1.09
CA ASN A 160 -15.54 -21.04 -0.36
C ASN A 160 -15.20 -21.22 1.14
N PRO A 161 -15.50 -20.23 1.98
CA PRO A 161 -15.21 -20.31 3.40
C PRO A 161 -15.99 -21.41 4.12
N ALA A 162 -17.21 -21.76 3.66
CA ALA A 162 -18.00 -22.83 4.26
C ALA A 162 -17.34 -24.19 4.04
N THR A 163 -16.88 -24.48 2.82
CA THR A 163 -16.15 -25.71 2.52
C THR A 163 -14.79 -25.76 3.25
N ALA A 164 -14.10 -24.64 3.33
CA ALA A 164 -12.84 -24.55 4.08
C ALA A 164 -13.04 -24.85 5.57
N ASP A 165 -14.10 -24.30 6.18
CA ASP A 165 -14.43 -24.57 7.59
C ASP A 165 -14.84 -26.04 7.80
N ALA A 166 -15.59 -26.64 6.88
CA ALA A 166 -15.92 -28.06 6.91
C ALA A 166 -14.67 -28.96 6.83
N ALA A 167 -13.63 -28.53 6.14
CA ALA A 167 -12.33 -29.19 6.08
C ALA A 167 -11.43 -28.91 7.30
N GLY A 168 -11.94 -28.25 8.35
CA GLY A 168 -11.20 -27.94 9.58
C GLY A 168 -10.29 -26.71 9.52
N ILE A 169 -10.39 -25.89 8.45
CA ILE A 169 -9.60 -24.68 8.31
C ILE A 169 -10.26 -23.54 9.09
N ASN A 170 -9.52 -22.90 9.99
CA ASN A 170 -10.02 -21.78 10.78
C ASN A 170 -10.11 -20.51 9.91
N VAL A 171 -11.30 -20.26 9.36
CA VAL A 171 -11.61 -19.15 8.45
C VAL A 171 -11.30 -17.78 9.10
N GLY A 172 -11.71 -17.59 10.38
CA GLY A 172 -11.48 -16.36 11.10
C GLY A 172 -9.99 -16.02 11.23
N LYS A 173 -9.17 -17.00 11.64
CA LYS A 173 -7.72 -16.82 11.78
C LYS A 173 -7.07 -16.41 10.45
N TYR A 174 -7.40 -17.08 9.36
CA TYR A 174 -6.84 -16.76 8.03
C TYR A 174 -7.25 -15.37 7.57
N LYS A 175 -8.52 -14.97 7.78
CA LYS A 175 -8.98 -13.60 7.45
C LYS A 175 -8.25 -12.54 8.26
N TYR A 176 -8.10 -12.71 9.58
CA TYR A 176 -7.37 -11.78 10.45
C TYR A 176 -5.90 -11.60 10.01
N ILE A 177 -5.18 -12.70 9.85
CA ILE A 177 -3.77 -12.67 9.45
C ILE A 177 -3.60 -11.97 8.11
N SER A 178 -4.45 -12.28 7.13
CA SER A 178 -4.38 -11.69 5.79
C SER A 178 -4.64 -10.18 5.79
N ILE A 179 -5.62 -9.73 6.57
CA ILE A 179 -5.94 -8.31 6.69
C ILE A 179 -4.80 -7.57 7.39
N CYS A 180 -4.29 -8.10 8.50
CA CYS A 180 -3.18 -7.47 9.23
C CYS A 180 -1.91 -7.38 8.38
N LEU A 181 -1.52 -8.46 7.69
CA LEU A 181 -0.35 -8.45 6.79
C LEU A 181 -0.56 -7.51 5.60
N GLY A 182 -1.74 -7.52 4.99
CA GLY A 182 -2.08 -6.60 3.92
C GLY A 182 -2.04 -5.13 4.36
N SER A 183 -2.47 -4.85 5.59
CA SER A 183 -2.41 -3.50 6.17
C SER A 183 -0.97 -3.04 6.41
N ILE A 184 -0.10 -3.91 6.90
CA ILE A 184 1.33 -3.60 7.07
C ILE A 184 1.98 -3.27 5.72
N ILE A 185 1.70 -4.06 4.68
CA ILE A 185 2.23 -3.82 3.33
C ILE A 185 1.71 -2.48 2.77
N ALA A 186 0.42 -2.17 2.99
CA ALA A 186 -0.15 -0.88 2.59
C ALA A 186 0.50 0.30 3.34
N GLY A 187 0.79 0.12 4.63
CA GLY A 187 1.53 1.10 5.44
C GLY A 187 2.92 1.39 4.91
N PHE A 188 3.64 0.35 4.44
CA PHE A 188 4.93 0.55 3.76
C PHE A 188 4.80 1.38 2.49
N GLY A 189 3.70 1.26 1.74
CA GLY A 189 3.42 2.13 0.60
C GLY A 189 3.32 3.60 1.02
N GLY A 190 2.69 3.88 2.17
CA GLY A 190 2.64 5.22 2.75
C GLY A 190 4.02 5.73 3.19
N LEU A 191 4.79 4.91 3.88
CA LEU A 191 6.15 5.24 4.29
C LEU A 191 7.07 5.51 3.09
N TYR A 192 7.04 4.65 2.06
CA TYR A 192 7.77 4.84 0.81
C TYR A 192 7.45 6.18 0.16
N TYR A 193 6.16 6.50 0.07
CA TYR A 193 5.74 7.75 -0.53
C TYR A 193 6.39 8.95 0.15
N VAL A 194 6.34 9.03 1.49
CA VAL A 194 6.88 10.18 2.22
C VAL A 194 8.41 10.20 2.18
N MET A 195 9.07 9.08 2.48
CA MET A 195 10.52 9.04 2.66
C MET A 195 11.28 9.09 1.34
N ASP A 196 10.75 8.46 0.30
CA ASP A 196 11.43 8.37 -1.00
C ASP A 196 10.84 9.32 -2.04
N TYR A 197 9.56 9.18 -2.40
CA TYR A 197 8.93 9.95 -3.46
C TYR A 197 8.82 11.45 -3.10
N ALA A 198 8.31 11.78 -1.92
CA ALA A 198 8.17 13.15 -1.43
C ALA A 198 9.44 13.70 -0.75
N CYS A 199 10.58 13.01 -0.83
CA CYS A 199 11.87 13.46 -0.29
C CYS A 199 11.83 13.80 1.20
N GLY A 200 11.07 13.05 2.01
CA GLY A 200 10.91 13.28 3.44
C GLY A 200 9.95 14.41 3.80
N VAL A 201 9.23 14.96 2.83
CA VAL A 201 8.27 16.04 3.06
C VAL A 201 6.88 15.46 3.31
N TRP A 202 6.30 15.79 4.46
CA TRP A 202 4.90 15.56 4.76
C TRP A 202 4.11 16.85 4.58
N SER A 203 3.04 16.78 3.83
CA SER A 203 2.02 17.83 3.74
C SER A 203 0.61 17.23 3.86
N ASN A 204 -0.38 18.03 4.23
CA ASN A 204 -1.75 17.54 4.31
C ASN A 204 -2.26 17.14 2.91
N ASN A 205 -3.01 16.04 2.86
CA ASN A 205 -3.55 15.44 1.63
C ASN A 205 -2.48 15.04 0.58
N ALA A 206 -1.21 14.86 0.99
CA ALA A 206 -0.09 14.60 0.10
C ALA A 206 -0.25 13.34 -0.76
N PHE A 207 -0.92 12.31 -0.25
CA PHE A 207 -1.10 11.06 -1.00
C PHE A 207 -2.12 11.18 -2.14
N GLY A 208 -3.05 12.16 -2.08
CA GLY A 208 -4.11 12.30 -3.08
C GLY A 208 -4.84 10.97 -3.31
N ASP A 209 -5.05 10.62 -4.58
CA ASP A 209 -5.79 9.41 -4.97
C ASP A 209 -4.93 8.15 -5.10
N ARG A 210 -3.67 8.16 -4.67
CA ARG A 210 -2.74 7.02 -4.85
C ARG A 210 -3.20 5.74 -4.18
N GLY A 211 -3.92 5.83 -3.07
CA GLY A 211 -4.53 4.66 -2.43
C GLY A 211 -5.61 4.01 -3.29
N TRP A 212 -6.41 4.81 -3.99
CA TRP A 212 -7.41 4.34 -4.96
C TRP A 212 -6.74 3.77 -6.20
N LEU A 213 -5.65 4.39 -6.65
CA LEU A 213 -4.83 3.86 -7.74
C LEU A 213 -4.29 2.46 -7.42
N ALA A 214 -3.88 2.21 -6.18
CA ALA A 214 -3.45 0.88 -5.75
C ALA A 214 -4.58 -0.16 -5.82
N ILE A 215 -5.82 0.21 -5.48
CA ILE A 215 -6.99 -0.67 -5.63
C ILE A 215 -7.26 -0.97 -7.11
N ALA A 216 -7.22 0.05 -7.96
CA ALA A 216 -7.38 -0.11 -9.42
C ALA A 216 -6.30 -1.04 -9.99
N LEU A 217 -5.05 -0.91 -9.51
CA LEU A 217 -3.94 -1.79 -9.89
C LEU A 217 -4.19 -3.25 -9.53
N VAL A 218 -4.75 -3.54 -8.34
CA VAL A 218 -5.07 -4.93 -7.93
C VAL A 218 -6.12 -5.54 -8.87
N ILE A 219 -7.12 -4.76 -9.26
CA ILE A 219 -8.14 -5.19 -10.22
C ILE A 219 -7.49 -5.46 -11.59
N PHE A 220 -6.66 -4.55 -12.08
CA PHE A 220 -5.89 -4.71 -13.31
C PHE A 220 -5.01 -5.97 -13.28
N ALA A 221 -4.32 -6.22 -12.17
CA ALA A 221 -3.45 -7.38 -11.97
C ALA A 221 -4.23 -8.70 -11.74
N ILE A 222 -5.56 -8.68 -11.81
CA ILE A 222 -6.41 -9.87 -11.68
C ILE A 222 -6.11 -10.63 -10.37
N TRP A 223 -5.93 -9.90 -9.27
CA TRP A 223 -5.58 -10.45 -7.94
C TRP A 223 -4.34 -11.36 -7.93
N ARG A 224 -3.44 -11.24 -8.95
CA ARG A 224 -2.19 -12.03 -9.06
C ARG A 224 -0.97 -11.18 -8.68
N PRO A 225 -0.21 -11.52 -7.62
CA PRO A 225 0.91 -10.71 -7.17
C PRO A 225 2.01 -10.51 -8.24
N ASN A 226 2.26 -11.50 -9.09
CA ASN A 226 3.25 -11.36 -10.16
C ASN A 226 2.84 -10.34 -11.22
N LEU A 227 1.54 -10.28 -11.56
CA LEU A 227 1.03 -9.29 -12.50
C LEU A 227 1.01 -7.89 -11.90
N SER A 228 0.94 -7.77 -10.57
CA SER A 228 1.00 -6.46 -9.91
C SER A 228 2.35 -5.77 -10.09
N ILE A 229 3.45 -6.52 -10.24
CA ILE A 229 4.77 -5.93 -10.53
C ILE A 229 4.76 -5.25 -11.90
N ILE A 230 4.29 -5.96 -12.93
CA ILE A 230 4.20 -5.41 -14.29
C ILE A 230 3.19 -4.25 -14.32
N GLY A 231 2.03 -4.48 -13.68
CA GLY A 231 0.98 -3.47 -13.57
C GLY A 231 1.47 -2.20 -12.85
N SER A 232 2.27 -2.30 -11.80
CA SER A 232 2.78 -1.13 -11.08
C SER A 232 3.73 -0.28 -11.92
N ILE A 233 4.55 -0.90 -12.77
CA ILE A 233 5.41 -0.18 -13.71
C ILE A 233 4.56 0.54 -14.76
N LEU A 234 3.57 -0.16 -15.33
CA LEU A 234 2.67 0.41 -16.33
C LEU A 234 1.84 1.57 -15.75
N PHE A 235 1.21 1.37 -14.59
CA PHE A 235 0.39 2.39 -13.93
C PHE A 235 1.23 3.59 -13.46
N GLY A 236 2.42 3.32 -12.92
CA GLY A 236 3.37 4.38 -12.57
C GLY A 236 3.78 5.21 -13.78
N GLY A 237 4.10 4.54 -14.90
CA GLY A 237 4.41 5.21 -16.16
C GLY A 237 3.25 6.06 -16.68
N LEU A 238 2.04 5.51 -16.72
CA LEU A 238 0.84 6.26 -17.13
C LEU A 238 0.56 7.46 -16.22
N PHE A 239 0.78 7.30 -14.92
CA PHE A 239 0.53 8.37 -13.95
C PHE A 239 1.51 9.53 -14.08
N ILE A 240 2.77 9.27 -14.45
CA ILE A 240 3.81 10.31 -14.54
C ILE A 240 4.05 10.83 -15.97
N VAL A 241 3.47 10.18 -17.00
CA VAL A 241 3.74 10.52 -18.40
C VAL A 241 3.46 11.99 -18.73
N HIS A 242 2.46 12.58 -18.10
CA HIS A 242 2.09 13.98 -18.30
C HIS A 242 3.23 14.96 -17.94
N ASN A 243 4.12 14.58 -17.01
CA ASN A 243 5.24 15.42 -16.60
C ASN A 243 6.33 15.53 -17.68
N TYR A 244 6.33 14.61 -18.64
CA TYR A 244 7.32 14.53 -19.73
C TYR A 244 6.82 15.12 -21.04
N ILE A 245 5.55 15.51 -21.13
CA ILE A 245 4.98 16.13 -22.31
C ILE A 245 5.04 17.66 -22.14
N PRO A 246 5.80 18.38 -22.99
CA PRO A 246 5.92 19.83 -22.89
C PRO A 246 4.59 20.53 -23.24
N ASN A 247 4.37 21.71 -22.66
CA ASN A 247 3.26 22.60 -22.97
C ASN A 247 1.85 22.06 -22.69
N LEU A 248 1.69 21.11 -21.76
CA LEU A 248 0.38 20.67 -21.33
C LEU A 248 -0.28 21.72 -20.42
N SER A 249 -1.56 22.04 -20.69
CA SER A 249 -2.35 22.83 -19.77
C SER A 249 -2.65 22.07 -18.48
N MET A 250 -3.04 22.77 -17.39
CA MET A 250 -3.43 22.10 -16.15
C MET A 250 -4.61 21.14 -16.36
N SER A 251 -5.54 21.49 -17.23
CA SER A 251 -6.67 20.63 -17.59
C SER A 251 -6.23 19.33 -18.26
N ASP A 252 -5.25 19.41 -19.19
CA ASP A 252 -4.72 18.23 -19.86
C ASP A 252 -3.98 17.31 -18.90
N GLN A 253 -3.26 17.86 -17.92
CA GLN A 253 -2.59 17.08 -16.89
C GLN A 253 -3.59 16.25 -16.06
N GLU A 254 -4.73 16.86 -15.66
CA GLU A 254 -5.78 16.13 -14.94
C GLU A 254 -6.38 15.01 -15.81
N LEU A 255 -6.54 15.23 -17.10
CA LEU A 255 -7.00 14.19 -18.03
C LEU A 255 -6.01 13.02 -18.12
N PHE A 256 -4.71 13.30 -18.17
CA PHE A 256 -3.69 12.23 -18.13
C PHE A 256 -3.69 11.45 -16.83
N LYS A 257 -3.95 12.06 -15.68
CA LYS A 257 -4.08 11.37 -14.38
C LYS A 257 -5.25 10.38 -14.35
N MET A 258 -6.25 10.53 -15.22
CA MET A 258 -7.36 9.57 -15.35
C MET A 258 -6.96 8.30 -16.13
N THR A 259 -5.89 8.33 -16.91
CA THR A 259 -5.52 7.23 -17.82
C THR A 259 -5.36 5.86 -17.15
N PRO A 260 -4.76 5.70 -15.93
CA PRO A 260 -4.69 4.41 -15.26
C PRO A 260 -6.07 3.82 -14.94
N TYR A 261 -7.02 4.67 -14.54
CA TYR A 261 -8.38 4.25 -14.23
C TYR A 261 -9.14 3.84 -15.49
N LEU A 262 -8.94 4.57 -16.58
CA LEU A 262 -9.53 4.23 -17.89
C LEU A 262 -8.99 2.88 -18.38
N VAL A 263 -7.69 2.62 -18.25
CA VAL A 263 -7.09 1.32 -18.57
C VAL A 263 -7.71 0.22 -17.71
N THR A 264 -7.94 0.47 -16.42
CA THR A 264 -8.60 -0.50 -15.52
C THR A 264 -10.02 -0.82 -16.00
N ILE A 265 -10.79 0.19 -16.43
CA ILE A 265 -12.16 -0.02 -16.97
C ILE A 265 -12.11 -0.88 -18.22
N ILE A 266 -11.20 -0.59 -19.16
CA ILE A 266 -11.03 -1.38 -20.38
C ILE A 266 -10.70 -2.84 -20.05
N VAL A 267 -9.77 -3.06 -19.12
CA VAL A 267 -9.38 -4.41 -18.68
C VAL A 267 -10.58 -5.14 -18.05
N LEU A 268 -11.38 -4.48 -17.22
CA LEU A 268 -12.59 -5.06 -16.64
C LEU A 268 -13.60 -5.47 -17.71
N ILE A 269 -13.79 -4.64 -18.74
CA ILE A 269 -14.69 -4.98 -19.87
C ILE A 269 -14.16 -6.22 -20.57
N VAL A 270 -12.89 -6.27 -20.92
CA VAL A 270 -12.28 -7.41 -21.62
C VAL A 270 -12.39 -8.70 -20.79
N ILE A 271 -12.08 -8.64 -19.48
CA ILE A 271 -12.17 -9.78 -18.58
C ILE A 271 -13.62 -10.28 -18.48
N SER A 272 -14.58 -9.36 -18.38
CA SER A 272 -16.00 -9.68 -18.32
C SER A 272 -16.48 -10.39 -19.58
N MET A 273 -15.98 -10.00 -20.76
CA MET A 273 -16.30 -10.63 -22.04
C MET A 273 -15.69 -12.04 -22.16
N LEU A 274 -14.47 -12.25 -21.64
CA LEU A 274 -13.77 -13.53 -21.74
C LEU A 274 -14.38 -14.63 -20.87
N LYS A 275 -15.16 -14.30 -19.83
CA LYS A 275 -15.86 -15.23 -18.91
C LYS A 275 -15.00 -16.38 -18.34
N LYS A 276 -13.67 -16.27 -18.39
CA LYS A 276 -12.78 -17.30 -17.84
C LYS A 276 -12.66 -17.15 -16.32
N ARG A 277 -12.90 -18.24 -15.59
CA ARG A 277 -12.84 -18.29 -14.12
C ARG A 277 -11.48 -17.80 -13.56
N GLU A 278 -10.40 -18.07 -14.27
CA GLU A 278 -9.04 -17.70 -13.86
C GLU A 278 -8.81 -16.19 -13.75
N PHE A 279 -9.65 -15.38 -14.40
CA PHE A 279 -9.54 -13.91 -14.40
C PHE A 279 -10.55 -13.24 -13.47
N GLN A 280 -11.37 -14.03 -12.78
CA GLN A 280 -12.37 -13.50 -11.86
C GLN A 280 -11.79 -13.36 -10.43
N PRO A 281 -12.35 -12.44 -9.62
CA PRO A 281 -12.00 -12.36 -8.21
C PRO A 281 -12.40 -13.65 -7.47
N PRO A 282 -11.82 -13.89 -6.27
CA PRO A 282 -12.29 -14.95 -5.39
C PRO A 282 -13.80 -14.81 -5.13
N LEU A 283 -14.55 -15.93 -5.17
CA LEU A 283 -16.04 -15.91 -5.10
C LEU A 283 -16.57 -15.23 -3.84
N SER A 284 -15.89 -15.43 -2.71
CA SER A 284 -16.32 -14.87 -1.42
C SER A 284 -15.69 -13.51 -1.11
N LEU A 285 -15.14 -12.83 -2.15
CA LEU A 285 -14.54 -11.50 -1.96
C LEU A 285 -15.62 -10.48 -1.56
N GLY A 286 -15.41 -9.80 -0.43
CA GLY A 286 -16.35 -8.79 0.08
C GLY A 286 -17.54 -9.37 0.86
N LEU A 287 -17.66 -10.70 0.98
CA LEU A 287 -18.74 -11.35 1.68
C LEU A 287 -18.36 -11.68 3.13
N SER A 288 -19.29 -11.42 4.04
CA SER A 288 -19.18 -11.88 5.42
C SER A 288 -19.45 -13.39 5.49
N TYR A 289 -18.75 -14.10 6.36
CA TYR A 289 -18.95 -15.54 6.55
C TYR A 289 -19.72 -15.80 7.84
N PHE A 290 -20.80 -16.54 7.75
CA PHE A 290 -21.62 -17.00 8.86
C PHE A 290 -21.56 -18.52 8.92
N ARG A 291 -21.12 -19.06 10.06
CA ARG A 291 -21.01 -20.51 10.25
C ARG A 291 -22.37 -21.18 10.32
N GLU A 292 -23.38 -20.43 10.72
CA GLU A 292 -24.76 -20.89 10.93
C GLU A 292 -25.57 -20.98 9.64
N ASP A 293 -25.10 -20.33 8.55
CA ASP A 293 -25.78 -20.33 7.24
C ASP A 293 -25.34 -21.51 6.34
N ARG A 294 -25.07 -22.68 6.95
CA ARG A 294 -24.66 -23.91 6.21
C ARG A 294 -25.82 -24.66 5.64
#